data_30d93cc07993f3e43df04dfa289e3e7a
#
_entry.id   30d93cc07993f3e43df04dfa289e3e7a
#
_cell.length_a   1.000
_cell.length_b   1.000
_cell.length_c   1.000
_cell.angle_alpha   90.00
_cell.angle_beta   90.00
_cell.angle_gamma   90.00
#
_symmetry.space_group_name_H-M   'P 1'
#
loop_
_entity.id
_entity.type
_entity.pdbx_description
1 polymer ?
#
loop_
_entity_poly.entity_id
_entity_poly.type
_entity_poly.pdbx_seq_one_letter_code
_entity_poly.pdbx_strand_id
1 'polypeptide(L)'
;YNSYMVKFVVDGKVIYEKSQAYGSKIVVPTVEEKEGYTFSGFGDVDEIVPAHDVTYNGSYIANKYKVTFVADGKVVSETEMEYGAPIVAPEAPAKEGHTFVGWGNIDKTVPAHDVIYTAEYKVNSYKLTYEVDGVTYHSEDIAFGTAITPLPAPQNEGKTFSGWSEIPATMPAHDVRVTGSF
;
A
#
# COMPACT_ATOMS: atom_id res chain seq x y z
N TYR A 1 52.04 -36.03 3.51
CA TYR A 1 51.00 -35.55 2.63
C TYR A 1 50.86 -34.05 2.79
N ASN A 2 50.79 -33.29 1.67
CA ASN A 2 50.55 -31.86 1.70
C ASN A 2 49.09 -31.57 2.07
N SER A 3 48.88 -30.52 2.84
CA SER A 3 47.57 -30.04 3.20
C SER A 3 47.41 -28.59 2.75
N TYR A 4 46.17 -28.28 2.33
CA TYR A 4 45.83 -26.96 1.83
C TYR A 4 44.62 -26.42 2.53
N MET A 5 44.50 -25.08 2.63
CA MET A 5 43.42 -24.42 3.30
C MET A 5 42.15 -24.44 2.43
N VAL A 6 41.06 -24.85 3.04
CA VAL A 6 39.70 -24.82 2.44
C VAL A 6 38.87 -23.82 3.24
N LYS A 7 38.39 -22.77 2.59
CA LYS A 7 37.54 -21.74 3.17
C LYS A 7 36.20 -21.65 2.46
N PHE A 8 35.15 -21.45 3.24
CA PHE A 8 33.82 -21.04 2.76
C PHE A 8 33.46 -19.71 3.39
N VAL A 9 33.09 -18.75 2.56
CA VAL A 9 32.83 -17.36 2.96
C VAL A 9 31.43 -16.96 2.50
N VAL A 10 30.65 -16.37 3.41
CA VAL A 10 29.30 -15.87 3.11
C VAL A 10 29.29 -14.36 3.46
N ASP A 11 28.97 -13.53 2.46
CA ASP A 11 28.97 -12.06 2.60
C ASP A 11 30.24 -11.51 3.27
N GLY A 12 31.38 -12.03 2.87
CA GLY A 12 32.68 -11.63 3.41
C GLY A 12 33.04 -12.23 4.78
N LYS A 13 32.15 -13.01 5.38
CA LYS A 13 32.38 -13.67 6.66
C LYS A 13 32.79 -15.13 6.45
N VAL A 14 33.93 -15.53 7.01
CA VAL A 14 34.37 -16.95 6.99
C VAL A 14 33.43 -17.77 7.88
N ILE A 15 32.75 -18.76 7.29
CA ILE A 15 31.88 -19.70 8.03
C ILE A 15 32.54 -21.05 8.23
N TYR A 16 33.56 -21.38 7.43
CA TYR A 16 34.34 -22.61 7.56
C TYR A 16 35.76 -22.34 7.09
N GLU A 17 36.74 -22.79 7.85
CA GLU A 17 38.17 -22.70 7.51
C GLU A 17 38.90 -23.88 8.13
N LYS A 18 39.49 -24.72 7.28
CA LYS A 18 40.24 -25.87 7.74
C LYS A 18 41.31 -26.28 6.74
N SER A 19 42.48 -26.62 7.27
CA SER A 19 43.53 -27.28 6.49
C SER A 19 43.15 -28.75 6.27
N GLN A 20 43.09 -29.18 5.00
CA GLN A 20 42.71 -30.53 4.62
C GLN A 20 43.75 -31.16 3.73
N ALA A 21 43.91 -32.47 3.83
CA ALA A 21 44.88 -33.19 3.02
C ALA A 21 44.54 -33.13 1.52
N TYR A 22 45.56 -33.00 0.66
CA TYR A 22 45.38 -33.07 -0.78
C TYR A 22 44.63 -34.32 -1.20
N GLY A 23 43.65 -34.14 -2.07
CA GLY A 23 42.80 -35.24 -2.59
C GLY A 23 41.68 -35.72 -1.66
N SER A 24 41.58 -35.18 -0.44
CA SER A 24 40.45 -35.52 0.42
C SER A 24 39.17 -34.81 -0.08
N LYS A 25 38.02 -35.41 0.20
CA LYS A 25 36.73 -34.89 -0.22
C LYS A 25 36.40 -33.57 0.46
N ILE A 26 35.94 -32.58 -0.32
CA ILE A 26 35.40 -31.32 0.20
C ILE A 26 33.91 -31.50 0.51
N VAL A 27 33.50 -31.16 1.74
CA VAL A 27 32.11 -31.17 2.16
C VAL A 27 31.62 -29.71 2.27
N VAL A 28 30.63 -29.34 1.45
CA VAL A 28 30.06 -28.01 1.48
C VAL A 28 29.29 -27.79 2.79
N PRO A 29 29.59 -26.76 3.58
CA PRO A 29 28.88 -26.51 4.82
C PRO A 29 27.43 -26.08 4.56
N THR A 30 26.58 -26.35 5.53
CA THR A 30 25.20 -25.83 5.57
C THR A 30 25.22 -24.36 5.92
N VAL A 31 24.42 -23.56 5.22
CA VAL A 31 24.25 -22.13 5.48
C VAL A 31 22.91 -21.90 6.13
N GLU A 32 22.87 -21.05 7.17
CA GLU A 32 21.62 -20.69 7.86
C GLU A 32 20.66 -19.96 6.95
N GLU A 33 19.36 -20.21 7.13
CA GLU A 33 18.31 -19.45 6.45
C GLU A 33 18.28 -18.02 7.00
N LYS A 34 18.01 -17.05 6.12
CA LYS A 34 17.88 -15.64 6.45
C LYS A 34 16.57 -15.12 5.89
N GLU A 35 15.72 -14.60 6.79
CA GLU A 35 14.41 -14.06 6.39
C GLU A 35 14.55 -12.99 5.29
N GLY A 36 13.75 -13.12 4.23
CA GLY A 36 13.75 -12.20 3.12
C GLY A 36 14.90 -12.36 2.13
N TYR A 37 15.75 -13.36 2.32
CA TYR A 37 16.91 -13.62 1.46
C TYR A 37 16.96 -15.06 0.98
N THR A 38 17.59 -15.26 -0.16
CA THR A 38 17.94 -16.57 -0.70
C THR A 38 19.45 -16.66 -0.80
N PHE A 39 20.03 -17.75 -0.29
CA PHE A 39 21.46 -17.97 -0.43
C PHE A 39 21.81 -18.36 -1.88
N SER A 40 22.82 -17.71 -2.45
CA SER A 40 23.23 -17.89 -3.84
C SER A 40 23.87 -19.24 -4.16
N GLY A 41 24.32 -19.98 -3.13
CA GLY A 41 25.26 -21.08 -3.28
C GLY A 41 26.71 -20.60 -3.35
N PHE A 42 27.66 -21.54 -3.32
CA PHE A 42 29.10 -21.24 -3.38
C PHE A 42 29.69 -21.33 -4.80
N GLY A 43 28.84 -21.51 -5.80
CA GLY A 43 29.30 -21.72 -7.18
C GLY A 43 29.88 -23.13 -7.36
N ASP A 44 30.84 -23.23 -8.27
CA ASP A 44 31.52 -24.50 -8.54
C ASP A 44 32.54 -24.81 -7.44
N VAL A 45 32.22 -25.78 -6.60
CA VAL A 45 33.10 -26.28 -5.55
C VAL A 45 33.81 -27.56 -6.04
N ASP A 46 35.12 -27.58 -5.88
CA ASP A 46 35.89 -28.78 -6.19
C ASP A 46 35.41 -29.99 -5.37
N GLU A 47 35.38 -31.16 -5.99
CA GLU A 47 34.99 -32.38 -5.30
C GLU A 47 36.04 -32.83 -4.26
N ILE A 48 37.31 -32.61 -4.59
CA ILE A 48 38.47 -32.95 -3.74
C ILE A 48 39.39 -31.76 -3.59
N VAL A 49 40.14 -31.73 -2.48
CA VAL A 49 41.12 -30.67 -2.18
C VAL A 49 42.22 -30.63 -3.26
N PRO A 50 42.34 -29.52 -4.02
CA PRO A 50 43.39 -29.36 -5.03
C PRO A 50 44.75 -29.10 -4.38
N ALA A 51 45.80 -29.02 -5.23
CA ALA A 51 47.18 -28.79 -4.76
C ALA A 51 47.48 -27.31 -4.49
N HIS A 52 46.51 -26.56 -3.95
CA HIS A 52 46.60 -25.17 -3.55
C HIS A 52 45.46 -24.82 -2.58
N ASP A 53 45.60 -23.72 -1.87
CA ASP A 53 44.51 -23.19 -1.02
C ASP A 53 43.32 -22.75 -1.87
N VAL A 54 42.11 -22.97 -1.38
CA VAL A 54 40.85 -22.60 -2.06
C VAL A 54 39.91 -21.85 -1.14
N THR A 55 39.22 -20.88 -1.73
CA THR A 55 38.15 -20.12 -1.07
C THR A 55 36.92 -20.12 -1.97
N TYR A 56 35.78 -20.53 -1.39
CA TYR A 56 34.49 -20.52 -2.06
C TYR A 56 33.61 -19.46 -1.42
N ASN A 57 33.09 -18.56 -2.26
CA ASN A 57 32.28 -17.42 -1.79
C ASN A 57 30.82 -17.60 -2.18
N GLY A 58 29.96 -17.25 -1.27
CA GLY A 58 28.51 -17.14 -1.49
C GLY A 58 27.97 -15.88 -0.85
N SER A 59 26.75 -15.54 -1.20
CA SER A 59 26.06 -14.37 -0.68
C SER A 59 24.56 -14.61 -0.53
N TYR A 60 23.94 -13.84 0.35
CA TYR A 60 22.49 -13.74 0.41
C TYR A 60 22.00 -12.71 -0.59
N ILE A 61 20.97 -13.09 -1.35
CA ILE A 61 20.31 -12.24 -2.33
C ILE A 61 18.94 -11.88 -1.79
N ALA A 62 18.62 -10.60 -1.71
CA ALA A 62 17.30 -10.15 -1.28
C ALA A 62 16.22 -10.67 -2.22
N ASN A 63 15.18 -11.29 -1.65
CA ASN A 63 14.01 -11.72 -2.40
C ASN A 63 13.18 -10.51 -2.78
N LYS A 64 12.40 -10.64 -3.84
CA LYS A 64 11.45 -9.62 -4.27
C LYS A 64 10.05 -10.03 -3.89
N TYR A 65 9.28 -9.06 -3.43
CA TYR A 65 7.89 -9.22 -3.05
C TYR A 65 7.05 -8.15 -3.73
N LYS A 66 5.80 -8.49 -3.99
CA LYS A 66 4.84 -7.61 -4.64
C LYS A 66 4.27 -6.63 -3.62
N VAL A 67 4.33 -5.34 -3.94
CA VAL A 67 3.72 -4.25 -3.17
C VAL A 67 2.61 -3.65 -4.03
N THR A 68 1.37 -3.77 -3.58
CA THR A 68 0.18 -3.36 -4.31
C THR A 68 -0.60 -2.31 -3.52
N PHE A 69 -0.99 -1.23 -4.21
CA PHE A 69 -1.89 -0.21 -3.69
C PHE A 69 -3.20 -0.25 -4.46
N VAL A 70 -4.32 -0.35 -3.74
CA VAL A 70 -5.67 -0.52 -4.30
C VAL A 70 -6.59 0.60 -3.81
N ALA A 71 -7.37 1.19 -4.70
CA ALA A 71 -8.41 2.15 -4.36
C ALA A 71 -9.72 1.76 -5.06
N ASP A 72 -10.82 1.67 -4.31
CA ASP A 72 -12.13 1.26 -4.81
C ASP A 72 -12.10 -0.02 -5.66
N GLY A 73 -11.35 -1.03 -5.20
CA GLY A 73 -11.19 -2.31 -5.88
C GLY A 73 -10.32 -2.28 -7.14
N LYS A 74 -9.71 -1.15 -7.46
CA LYS A 74 -8.82 -0.99 -8.61
C LYS A 74 -7.37 -0.84 -8.17
N VAL A 75 -6.47 -1.52 -8.88
CA VAL A 75 -5.04 -1.39 -8.63
C VAL A 75 -4.56 0.00 -9.07
N VAL A 76 -4.01 0.75 -8.13
CA VAL A 76 -3.37 2.06 -8.38
C VAL A 76 -1.91 1.87 -8.76
N SER A 77 -1.22 0.98 -8.05
CA SER A 77 0.20 0.68 -8.25
C SER A 77 0.48 -0.76 -7.84
N GLU A 78 1.28 -1.45 -8.62
CA GLU A 78 1.79 -2.79 -8.31
C GLU A 78 3.24 -2.88 -8.75
N THR A 79 4.15 -3.16 -7.82
CA THR A 79 5.58 -3.16 -8.05
C THR A 79 6.23 -4.32 -7.30
N GLU A 80 7.16 -5.01 -7.94
CA GLU A 80 8.05 -5.94 -7.26
C GLU A 80 9.23 -5.17 -6.66
N MET A 81 9.41 -5.33 -5.34
CA MET A 81 10.45 -4.62 -4.59
C MET A 81 11.26 -5.60 -3.76
N GLU A 82 12.53 -5.31 -3.59
CA GLU A 82 13.40 -6.14 -2.75
C GLU A 82 13.01 -6.05 -1.26
N TYR A 83 13.19 -7.16 -0.56
CA TYR A 83 13.05 -7.20 0.89
C TYR A 83 13.83 -6.08 1.56
N GLY A 84 13.20 -5.36 2.48
CA GLY A 84 13.82 -4.26 3.21
C GLY A 84 13.91 -2.93 2.46
N ALA A 85 13.51 -2.86 1.19
CA ALA A 85 13.46 -1.60 0.44
C ALA A 85 12.38 -0.67 1.04
N PRO A 86 12.59 0.66 1.05
CA PRO A 86 11.60 1.59 1.58
C PRO A 86 10.34 1.62 0.72
N ILE A 87 9.17 1.60 1.36
CA ILE A 87 7.88 1.71 0.68
C ILE A 87 7.45 3.17 0.66
N VAL A 88 7.19 3.70 -0.55
CA VAL A 88 6.64 5.02 -0.77
C VAL A 88 5.25 4.88 -1.37
N ALA A 89 4.23 5.37 -0.65
CA ALA A 89 2.85 5.31 -1.12
C ALA A 89 2.65 6.23 -2.34
N PRO A 90 1.89 5.78 -3.35
CA PRO A 90 1.50 6.63 -4.47
C PRO A 90 0.45 7.66 -4.03
N GLU A 91 0.23 8.68 -4.87
CA GLU A 91 -0.91 9.57 -4.71
C GLU A 91 -2.21 8.78 -4.93
N ALA A 92 -3.18 8.98 -4.04
CA ALA A 92 -4.47 8.33 -4.16
C ALA A 92 -5.34 9.03 -5.21
N PRO A 93 -6.13 8.29 -6.02
CA PRO A 93 -7.05 8.89 -6.95
C PRO A 93 -8.15 9.67 -6.21
N ALA A 94 -8.58 10.78 -6.80
CA ALA A 94 -9.71 11.54 -6.29
C ALA A 94 -11.00 10.69 -6.39
N LYS A 95 -11.83 10.78 -5.35
CA LYS A 95 -13.14 10.12 -5.29
C LYS A 95 -14.21 11.17 -5.04
N GLU A 96 -15.18 11.29 -5.96
CA GLU A 96 -16.27 12.26 -5.86
C GLU A 96 -16.98 12.17 -4.52
N GLY A 97 -17.21 13.31 -3.88
CA GLY A 97 -17.90 13.39 -2.61
C GLY A 97 -17.16 12.79 -1.42
N HIS A 98 -15.89 12.46 -1.57
CA HIS A 98 -15.06 11.86 -0.54
C HIS A 98 -13.71 12.57 -0.39
N THR A 99 -13.13 12.45 0.79
CA THR A 99 -11.78 12.90 1.10
C THR A 99 -10.91 11.69 1.39
N PHE A 100 -9.74 11.60 0.76
CA PHE A 100 -8.78 10.55 1.05
C PHE A 100 -8.22 10.71 2.46
N VAL A 101 -8.23 9.63 3.24
CA VAL A 101 -7.76 9.60 4.63
C VAL A 101 -6.34 9.02 4.73
N GLY A 102 -6.05 7.98 3.97
CA GLY A 102 -4.77 7.31 4.00
C GLY A 102 -4.85 5.90 3.41
N TRP A 103 -3.71 5.22 3.40
CA TRP A 103 -3.57 3.85 2.93
C TRP A 103 -3.63 2.81 4.07
N GLY A 104 -4.06 3.23 5.26
CA GLY A 104 -4.00 2.40 6.46
C GLY A 104 -2.57 2.31 7.02
N ASN A 105 -2.27 1.20 7.66
CA ASN A 105 -0.95 0.96 8.22
C ASN A 105 0.00 0.43 7.14
N ILE A 106 0.88 1.28 6.63
CA ILE A 106 1.91 0.91 5.65
C ILE A 106 3.19 0.55 6.39
N ASP A 107 3.79 -0.59 6.03
CA ASP A 107 5.13 -0.95 6.49
C ASP A 107 6.15 0.07 5.96
N LYS A 108 7.14 0.42 6.75
CA LYS A 108 8.21 1.33 6.32
C LYS A 108 9.08 0.72 5.22
N THR A 109 9.29 -0.58 5.32
CA THR A 109 10.10 -1.36 4.38
C THR A 109 9.37 -2.62 3.97
N VAL A 110 9.73 -3.16 2.81
CA VAL A 110 9.11 -4.37 2.27
C VAL A 110 9.35 -5.55 3.20
N PRO A 111 8.28 -6.19 3.72
CA PRO A 111 8.39 -7.40 4.54
C PRO A 111 8.71 -8.63 3.68
N ALA A 112 8.91 -9.77 4.33
CA ALA A 112 9.25 -11.03 3.66
C ALA A 112 8.01 -11.76 3.07
N HIS A 113 7.04 -11.00 2.56
CA HIS A 113 5.84 -11.49 1.86
C HIS A 113 5.22 -10.38 1.02
N ASP A 114 4.34 -10.74 0.09
CA ASP A 114 3.56 -9.78 -0.68
C ASP A 114 2.61 -8.99 0.24
N VAL A 115 2.40 -7.72 -0.08
CA VAL A 115 1.52 -6.82 0.69
C VAL A 115 0.56 -6.08 -0.23
N ILE A 116 -0.65 -5.81 0.30
CA ILE A 116 -1.68 -5.01 -0.34
C ILE A 116 -2.13 -3.94 0.64
N TYR A 117 -2.07 -2.68 0.21
CA TYR A 117 -2.56 -1.53 0.95
C TYR A 117 -3.79 -0.95 0.24
N THR A 118 -4.85 -0.70 1.00
CA THR A 118 -6.12 -0.20 0.46
C THR A 118 -6.36 1.23 0.89
N ALA A 119 -6.74 2.08 -0.06
CA ALA A 119 -7.09 3.47 0.21
C ALA A 119 -8.35 3.56 1.06
N GLU A 120 -8.30 4.42 2.06
CA GLU A 120 -9.43 4.76 2.91
C GLU A 120 -9.95 6.15 2.55
N TYR A 121 -11.25 6.27 2.36
CA TYR A 121 -11.94 7.52 2.04
C TYR A 121 -13.03 7.79 3.07
N LYS A 122 -13.19 9.06 3.40
CA LYS A 122 -14.29 9.55 4.24
C LYS A 122 -15.29 10.29 3.37
N VAL A 123 -16.59 9.99 3.54
CA VAL A 123 -17.65 10.73 2.86
C VAL A 123 -17.70 12.18 3.35
N ASN A 124 -17.82 13.12 2.42
CA ASN A 124 -17.98 14.54 2.72
C ASN A 124 -19.45 14.88 2.92
N SER A 125 -19.71 15.91 3.70
CA SER A 125 -21.03 16.53 3.84
C SER A 125 -21.04 17.89 3.16
N TYR A 126 -22.19 18.23 2.59
CA TYR A 126 -22.42 19.49 1.89
C TYR A 126 -23.68 20.16 2.42
N LYS A 127 -23.75 21.46 2.29
CA LYS A 127 -24.84 22.26 2.83
C LYS A 127 -26.03 22.26 1.87
N LEU A 128 -27.21 21.92 2.40
CA LEU A 128 -28.50 22.09 1.73
C LEU A 128 -29.22 23.26 2.39
N THR A 129 -29.48 24.32 1.62
CA THR A 129 -30.14 25.53 2.11
C THR A 129 -31.45 25.73 1.37
N TYR A 130 -32.53 25.93 2.12
CA TYR A 130 -33.84 26.35 1.61
C TYR A 130 -34.02 27.84 1.87
N GLU A 131 -34.41 28.58 0.87
CA GLU A 131 -34.70 30.03 0.96
C GLU A 131 -36.11 30.33 0.53
N VAL A 132 -36.78 31.20 1.26
CA VAL A 132 -38.10 31.74 0.93
C VAL A 132 -37.99 33.27 0.82
N ASP A 133 -38.39 33.79 -0.33
CA ASP A 133 -38.26 35.23 -0.65
C ASP A 133 -36.84 35.78 -0.41
N GLY A 134 -35.81 34.98 -0.72
CA GLY A 134 -34.42 35.34 -0.56
C GLY A 134 -33.86 35.25 0.87
N VAL A 135 -34.66 34.78 1.84
CA VAL A 135 -34.25 34.59 3.24
C VAL A 135 -34.09 33.10 3.53
N THR A 136 -33.02 32.75 4.22
CA THR A 136 -32.79 31.34 4.66
C THR A 136 -33.96 30.88 5.54
N TYR A 137 -34.65 29.85 5.08
CA TYR A 137 -35.74 29.18 5.77
C TYR A 137 -35.25 28.00 6.62
N HIS A 138 -34.34 27.19 6.00
CA HIS A 138 -33.73 26.03 6.64
C HIS A 138 -32.35 25.76 6.05
N SER A 139 -31.42 25.26 6.84
CA SER A 139 -30.09 24.86 6.37
C SER A 139 -29.58 23.69 7.19
N GLU A 140 -29.01 22.71 6.52
CA GLU A 140 -28.44 21.51 7.15
C GLU A 140 -27.27 20.95 6.33
N ASP A 141 -26.38 20.21 6.99
CA ASP A 141 -25.32 19.50 6.30
C ASP A 141 -25.75 18.05 6.07
N ILE A 142 -25.63 17.60 4.80
CA ILE A 142 -26.05 16.27 4.35
C ILE A 142 -24.88 15.56 3.71
N ALA A 143 -24.64 14.31 4.10
CA ALA A 143 -23.59 13.50 3.51
C ALA A 143 -23.84 13.25 2.02
N PHE A 144 -22.78 13.30 1.22
CA PHE A 144 -22.84 12.95 -0.20
C PHE A 144 -23.59 11.65 -0.45
N GLY A 145 -24.47 11.65 -1.44
CA GLY A 145 -25.27 10.47 -1.84
C GLY A 145 -26.47 10.15 -0.97
N THR A 146 -26.68 10.88 0.13
CA THR A 146 -27.88 10.70 0.98
C THR A 146 -29.12 11.20 0.26
N ALA A 147 -30.20 10.43 0.30
CA ALA A 147 -31.50 10.84 -0.25
C ALA A 147 -32.00 12.12 0.40
N ILE A 148 -32.45 13.06 -0.41
CA ILE A 148 -33.05 14.32 0.06
C ILE A 148 -34.57 14.16 0.08
N THR A 149 -35.18 14.36 1.26
CA THR A 149 -36.61 14.47 1.40
C THR A 149 -36.97 15.95 1.39
N PRO A 150 -37.72 16.45 0.39
CA PRO A 150 -38.11 17.87 0.34
C PRO A 150 -38.87 18.29 1.59
N LEU A 151 -38.59 19.52 2.06
CA LEU A 151 -39.36 20.12 3.15
C LEU A 151 -40.81 20.39 2.70
N PRO A 152 -41.79 20.29 3.61
CA PRO A 152 -43.14 20.72 3.31
C PRO A 152 -43.19 22.22 2.96
N ALA A 153 -44.17 22.59 2.16
CA ALA A 153 -44.36 23.99 1.79
C ALA A 153 -44.60 24.86 3.02
N PRO A 154 -43.86 25.97 3.17
CA PRO A 154 -44.15 26.91 4.25
C PRO A 154 -45.54 27.54 4.11
N GLN A 155 -46.10 27.96 5.20
CA GLN A 155 -47.42 28.59 5.25
C GLN A 155 -47.26 30.09 5.53
N ASN A 156 -48.03 30.90 4.80
CA ASN A 156 -48.11 32.35 5.02
C ASN A 156 -49.56 32.78 4.72
N GLU A 157 -50.24 33.28 5.73
CA GLU A 157 -51.64 33.65 5.66
C GLU A 157 -51.91 34.65 4.52
N GLY A 158 -52.89 34.34 3.69
CA GLY A 158 -53.26 35.17 2.54
C GLY A 158 -52.36 35.09 1.31
N LYS A 159 -51.34 34.22 1.36
CA LYS A 159 -50.39 34.04 0.24
C LYS A 159 -50.33 32.58 -0.20
N THR A 160 -49.97 32.39 -1.43
CA THR A 160 -49.76 31.06 -2.04
C THR A 160 -48.27 30.85 -2.25
N PHE A 161 -47.75 29.73 -1.78
CA PHE A 161 -46.36 29.35 -2.01
C PHE A 161 -46.14 28.85 -3.46
N SER A 162 -45.06 29.33 -4.11
CA SER A 162 -44.74 28.97 -5.49
C SER A 162 -44.36 27.50 -5.72
N GLY A 163 -44.04 26.79 -4.62
CA GLY A 163 -43.33 25.53 -4.67
C GLY A 163 -41.82 25.74 -4.59
N TRP A 164 -41.12 24.68 -4.24
CA TRP A 164 -39.66 24.68 -4.23
C TRP A 164 -39.10 24.58 -5.66
N SER A 165 -37.95 25.19 -5.89
CA SER A 165 -37.15 24.95 -7.10
C SER A 165 -36.74 23.49 -7.18
N GLU A 166 -36.08 23.08 -8.27
CA GLU A 166 -35.60 21.70 -8.45
C GLU A 166 -34.72 21.26 -7.27
N ILE A 167 -35.03 20.07 -6.73
CA ILE A 167 -34.30 19.46 -5.62
C ILE A 167 -33.69 18.16 -6.12
N PRO A 168 -32.36 17.96 -6.00
CA PRO A 168 -31.72 16.69 -6.33
C PRO A 168 -32.31 15.55 -5.52
N ALA A 169 -32.41 14.35 -6.12
CA ALA A 169 -32.89 13.16 -5.41
C ALA A 169 -31.94 12.73 -4.28
N THR A 170 -30.65 12.93 -4.49
CA THR A 170 -29.59 12.65 -3.51
C THR A 170 -28.64 13.83 -3.43
N MET A 171 -27.95 13.98 -2.27
CA MET A 171 -27.00 15.07 -2.07
C MET A 171 -25.81 14.96 -3.02
N PRO A 172 -25.59 15.95 -3.90
CA PRO A 172 -24.44 15.96 -4.80
C PRO A 172 -23.15 16.35 -4.06
N ALA A 173 -22.04 16.33 -4.78
CA ALA A 173 -20.72 16.69 -4.23
C ALA A 173 -20.46 18.21 -4.22
N HIS A 174 -21.48 18.98 -3.91
CA HIS A 174 -21.42 20.45 -3.73
C HIS A 174 -22.61 20.94 -2.92
N ASP A 175 -22.54 22.15 -2.40
CA ASP A 175 -23.65 22.78 -1.70
C ASP A 175 -24.85 23.00 -2.65
N VAL A 176 -26.04 22.85 -2.12
CA VAL A 176 -27.30 22.98 -2.86
C VAL A 176 -28.14 24.10 -2.23
N ARG A 177 -28.70 24.95 -3.09
CA ARG A 177 -29.62 26.01 -2.71
C ARG A 177 -30.96 25.78 -3.40
N VAL A 178 -31.99 25.64 -2.59
CA VAL A 178 -33.39 25.46 -3.01
C VAL A 178 -34.15 26.73 -2.69
N THR A 179 -34.91 27.24 -3.64
CA THR A 179 -35.64 28.51 -3.49
C THR A 179 -37.13 28.34 -3.68
N GLY A 180 -37.88 29.18 -3.02
CA GLY A 180 -39.32 29.34 -3.20
C GLY A 180 -39.75 30.75 -2.80
N SER A 181 -40.98 31.11 -3.14
CA SER A 181 -41.50 32.44 -2.85
C SER A 181 -43.01 32.43 -2.58
N PHE A 182 -43.49 33.48 -1.94
CA PHE A 182 -44.91 33.74 -1.77
C PHE A 182 -45.42 34.80 -2.74
#